data_e147c4495733db0efa43141adcff1b8e
#
_entry.id   e147c4495733db0efa43141adcff1b8e
#
_cell.length_a   1.000
_cell.length_b   1.000
_cell.length_c   1.000
_cell.angle_alpha   90.00
_cell.angle_beta   90.00
_cell.angle_gamma   90.00
#
_symmetry.space_group_name_H-M   'P 1'
#
loop_
_entity.id
_entity.type
_entity.pdbx_description
1 polymer ?
#
loop_
_entity_poly.entity_id
_entity_poly.type
_entity_poly.pdbx_seq_one_letter_code
_entity_poly.pdbx_strand_id
1 'polypeptide(L)'
;VYVCLLSHWSPTRDDNLEEGIASSHAILGVKKSYVGDFGCMRFKDEDHHAIVRFIEAAIKDCQPEVLITHHPADVHVDHGITSECCLEAAKLPMRQICSVGPIKSILFMEVPSSTDWNINTSVGCFRPNAFMEVSQEDIRKKFDAISVYKDVIRNAPHPRSSNVLTSMAICRGSQAGAEYAEAF
;
A
#
# COMPACT_ATOMS: atom_id res chain seq x y z
N VAL A 1 4.94 12.73 -2.04
CA VAL A 1 4.04 11.59 -1.87
C VAL A 1 2.89 12.00 -0.96
N TYR A 2 1.69 11.48 -1.23
CA TYR A 2 0.49 11.56 -0.41
C TYR A 2 0.09 10.15 -0.02
N VAL A 3 -0.44 9.99 1.19
CA VAL A 3 -0.87 8.67 1.69
C VAL A 3 -2.35 8.74 2.06
N CYS A 4 -3.12 7.75 1.63
CA CYS A 4 -4.51 7.55 2.01
C CYS A 4 -4.59 6.25 2.82
N LEU A 5 -4.77 6.37 4.13
CA LEU A 5 -4.98 5.26 5.04
C LEU A 5 -6.48 5.14 5.31
N LEU A 6 -7.06 3.98 5.06
CA LEU A 6 -8.48 3.75 5.30
C LEU A 6 -8.78 3.47 6.77
N SER A 7 -7.80 2.93 7.52
CA SER A 7 -7.94 2.67 8.95
C SER A 7 -6.69 3.13 9.71
N HIS A 8 -6.88 3.64 10.91
CA HIS A 8 -5.81 4.07 11.82
C HIS A 8 -5.81 3.29 13.14
N TRP A 9 -6.65 2.27 13.27
CA TRP A 9 -6.73 1.43 14.46
C TRP A 9 -6.84 -0.05 14.09
N SER A 10 -6.53 -0.92 15.05
CA SER A 10 -6.65 -2.36 14.89
C SER A 10 -7.22 -2.98 16.16
N PRO A 11 -8.23 -3.87 16.06
CA PRO A 11 -8.83 -4.50 17.23
C PRO A 11 -7.86 -5.46 17.96
N THR A 12 -6.74 -5.80 17.34
CA THR A 12 -5.75 -6.74 17.89
C THR A 12 -4.47 -6.06 18.39
N ARG A 13 -4.44 -4.73 18.40
CA ARG A 13 -3.27 -3.94 18.81
C ARG A 13 -3.67 -2.83 19.78
N ASP A 14 -2.92 -2.74 20.87
CA ASP A 14 -3.05 -1.69 21.88
C ASP A 14 -2.06 -0.53 21.67
N ASP A 15 -1.34 -0.54 20.55
CA ASP A 15 -0.33 0.49 20.26
C ASP A 15 -1.00 1.79 19.83
N ASN A 16 -0.35 2.90 20.14
CA ASN A 16 -0.70 4.19 19.60
C ASN A 16 -0.33 4.27 18.10
N LEU A 17 -1.19 3.73 17.24
CA LEU A 17 -0.96 3.68 15.79
C LEU A 17 -0.85 5.08 15.18
N GLU A 18 -1.52 6.08 15.75
CA GLU A 18 -1.45 7.46 15.25
C GLU A 18 -0.02 8.03 15.36
N GLU A 19 0.66 7.80 16.49
CA GLU A 19 2.04 8.19 16.68
C GLU A 19 2.98 7.43 15.72
N GLY A 20 2.75 6.13 15.54
CA GLY A 20 3.47 5.31 14.58
C GLY A 20 3.30 5.80 13.14
N ILE A 21 2.06 6.15 12.74
CA ILE A 21 1.76 6.72 11.43
C ILE A 21 2.52 8.04 11.23
N ALA A 22 2.45 8.96 12.20
CA ALA A 22 3.13 10.25 12.12
C ALA A 22 4.65 10.08 11.98
N SER A 23 5.25 9.19 12.79
CA SER A 23 6.70 8.91 12.76
C SER A 23 7.13 8.27 11.45
N SER A 24 6.40 7.26 10.98
CA SER A 24 6.68 6.59 9.69
C SER A 24 6.59 7.57 8.52
N HIS A 25 5.55 8.42 8.50
CA HIS A 25 5.37 9.42 7.46
C HIS A 25 6.47 10.48 7.47
N ALA A 26 6.96 10.88 8.63
CA ALA A 26 8.10 11.80 8.75
C ALA A 26 9.38 11.19 8.16
N ILE A 27 9.69 9.92 8.45
CA ILE A 27 10.83 9.19 7.91
C ILE A 27 10.74 9.10 6.37
N LEU A 28 9.55 8.80 5.84
CA LEU A 28 9.32 8.64 4.40
C LEU A 28 9.13 9.95 3.65
N GLY A 29 9.06 11.10 4.33
CA GLY A 29 8.84 12.40 3.71
C GLY A 29 7.44 12.54 3.10
N VAL A 30 6.42 11.97 3.72
CA VAL A 30 5.02 12.09 3.28
C VAL A 30 4.56 13.53 3.44
N LYS A 31 4.05 14.11 2.36
CA LYS A 31 3.60 15.52 2.33
C LYS A 31 2.28 15.73 3.08
N LYS A 32 1.34 14.81 2.92
CA LYS A 32 0.03 14.85 3.55
C LYS A 32 -0.55 13.44 3.63
N SER A 33 -1.28 13.18 4.71
CA SER A 33 -2.03 11.95 4.94
C SER A 33 -3.52 12.25 5.03
N TYR A 34 -4.29 11.37 4.42
CA TYR A 34 -5.74 11.28 4.59
C TYR A 34 -5.99 10.03 5.43
N VAL A 35 -6.58 10.19 6.59
CA VAL A 35 -6.77 9.08 7.54
C VAL A 35 -8.26 8.88 7.74
N GLY A 36 -8.75 7.71 7.33
CA GLY A 36 -10.12 7.25 7.51
C GLY A 36 -10.29 6.48 8.82
N ASP A 37 -11.51 6.30 9.21
CA ASP A 37 -11.91 5.61 10.45
C ASP A 37 -12.72 4.33 10.13
N PHE A 38 -12.37 3.64 9.04
CA PHE A 38 -12.99 2.37 8.69
C PHE A 38 -12.43 1.25 9.56
N GLY A 39 -13.27 0.28 9.92
CA GLY A 39 -12.88 -0.81 10.82
C GLY A 39 -11.83 -1.74 10.20
N CYS A 40 -10.62 -1.76 10.76
CA CYS A 40 -9.57 -2.68 10.34
C CYS A 40 -10.05 -4.14 10.45
N MET A 41 -9.74 -4.98 9.46
CA MET A 41 -10.20 -6.35 9.26
C MET A 41 -11.73 -6.49 9.08
N ARG A 42 -12.42 -5.38 8.83
CA ARG A 42 -13.89 -5.34 8.72
C ARG A 42 -14.39 -4.55 7.51
N PHE A 43 -13.55 -4.24 6.52
CA PHE A 43 -13.97 -3.48 5.33
C PHE A 43 -15.12 -4.14 4.58
N LYS A 44 -15.30 -5.44 4.77
CA LYS A 44 -16.44 -6.20 4.24
C LYS A 44 -17.80 -5.77 4.82
N ASP A 45 -17.78 -5.25 6.05
CA ASP A 45 -18.95 -4.82 6.80
C ASP A 45 -19.19 -3.30 6.66
N GLU A 46 -18.26 -2.59 6.02
CA GLU A 46 -18.33 -1.14 5.82
C GLU A 46 -19.17 -0.78 4.58
N ASP A 47 -19.70 0.43 4.56
CA ASP A 47 -20.32 0.96 3.35
C ASP A 47 -19.27 1.16 2.26
N HIS A 48 -19.30 0.31 1.24
CA HIS A 48 -18.40 0.36 0.09
C HIS A 48 -18.33 1.77 -0.55
N HIS A 49 -19.48 2.42 -0.71
CA HIS A 49 -19.52 3.77 -1.28
C HIS A 49 -18.91 4.83 -0.35
N ALA A 50 -18.95 4.62 0.97
CA ALA A 50 -18.26 5.53 1.90
C ALA A 50 -16.74 5.45 1.72
N ILE A 51 -16.19 4.24 1.56
CA ILE A 51 -14.75 4.04 1.28
C ILE A 51 -14.38 4.70 -0.05
N VAL A 52 -15.15 4.45 -1.12
CA VAL A 52 -14.90 5.06 -2.44
C VAL A 52 -14.92 6.59 -2.35
N ARG A 53 -15.93 7.19 -1.71
CA ARG A 53 -16.02 8.65 -1.55
C ARG A 53 -14.85 9.23 -0.73
N PHE A 54 -14.38 8.52 0.27
CA PHE A 54 -13.21 8.95 1.04
C PHE A 54 -11.96 9.01 0.16
N ILE A 55 -11.72 7.99 -0.65
CA ILE A 55 -10.60 7.95 -1.60
C ILE A 55 -10.76 9.04 -2.68
N GLU A 56 -11.97 9.23 -3.20
CA GLU A 56 -12.27 10.31 -4.16
C GLU A 56 -11.99 11.71 -3.60
N ALA A 57 -12.27 11.94 -2.31
CA ALA A 57 -11.96 13.19 -1.65
C ALA A 57 -10.43 13.43 -1.59
N ALA A 58 -9.66 12.39 -1.28
CA ALA A 58 -8.21 12.44 -1.30
C ALA A 58 -7.68 12.72 -2.72
N ILE A 59 -8.21 12.04 -3.75
CA ILE A 59 -7.85 12.26 -5.16
C ILE A 59 -8.15 13.69 -5.59
N LYS A 60 -9.30 14.25 -5.22
CA LYS A 60 -9.67 15.64 -5.53
C LYS A 60 -8.70 16.65 -4.94
N ASP A 61 -8.24 16.42 -3.72
CA ASP A 61 -7.34 17.33 -3.02
C ASP A 61 -5.90 17.23 -3.51
N CYS A 62 -5.37 16.00 -3.70
CA CYS A 62 -3.95 15.83 -4.07
C CYS A 62 -3.67 15.77 -5.57
N GLN A 63 -4.69 15.58 -6.42
CA GLN A 63 -4.59 15.52 -7.90
C GLN A 63 -3.45 14.57 -8.37
N PRO A 64 -3.48 13.27 -8.02
CA PRO A 64 -2.36 12.39 -8.29
C PRO A 64 -2.29 12.01 -9.76
N GLU A 65 -1.10 11.96 -10.34
CA GLU A 65 -0.86 11.38 -11.67
C GLU A 65 -0.62 9.86 -11.60
N VAL A 66 -0.12 9.37 -10.47
CA VAL A 66 0.14 7.95 -10.20
C VAL A 66 -0.59 7.54 -8.94
N LEU A 67 -1.36 6.47 -9.03
CA LEU A 67 -2.04 5.83 -7.90
C LEU A 67 -1.38 4.49 -7.62
N ILE A 68 -0.96 4.26 -6.39
CA ILE A 68 -0.42 2.97 -5.93
C ILE A 68 -1.41 2.39 -4.92
N THR A 69 -1.84 1.15 -5.14
CA THR A 69 -2.79 0.47 -4.26
C THR A 69 -2.43 -1.01 -4.08
N HIS A 70 -3.19 -1.70 -3.27
CA HIS A 70 -3.04 -3.14 -3.08
C HIS A 70 -3.35 -3.93 -4.35
N HIS A 71 -2.75 -5.12 -4.45
CA HIS A 71 -3.07 -6.04 -5.55
C HIS A 71 -4.46 -6.68 -5.34
N PRO A 72 -5.31 -6.78 -6.36
CA PRO A 72 -6.69 -7.30 -6.22
C PRO A 72 -6.75 -8.77 -5.77
N ALA A 73 -5.70 -9.54 -6.02
CA ALA A 73 -5.58 -10.93 -5.57
C ALA A 73 -4.77 -11.10 -4.28
N ASP A 74 -4.62 -10.04 -3.47
CA ASP A 74 -4.04 -10.13 -2.14
C ASP A 74 -4.94 -10.99 -1.23
N VAL A 75 -4.34 -11.86 -0.41
CA VAL A 75 -5.11 -12.75 0.47
C VAL A 75 -5.78 -12.04 1.64
N HIS A 76 -5.37 -10.82 1.94
CA HIS A 76 -5.97 -10.02 2.99
C HIS A 76 -7.25 -9.36 2.47
N VAL A 77 -8.37 -9.61 3.11
CA VAL A 77 -9.71 -9.14 2.66
C VAL A 77 -9.74 -7.63 2.51
N ASP A 78 -9.25 -6.87 3.49
CA ASP A 78 -9.25 -5.41 3.42
C ASP A 78 -8.37 -4.87 2.28
N HIS A 79 -7.27 -5.57 1.93
CA HIS A 79 -6.42 -5.18 0.80
C HIS A 79 -7.17 -5.33 -0.53
N GLY A 80 -7.88 -6.45 -0.72
CA GLY A 80 -8.70 -6.67 -1.90
C GLY A 80 -9.80 -5.60 -2.06
N ILE A 81 -10.52 -5.31 -0.98
CA ILE A 81 -11.56 -4.26 -0.96
C ILE A 81 -10.96 -2.88 -1.22
N THR A 82 -9.80 -2.57 -0.61
CA THR A 82 -9.07 -1.33 -0.88
C THR A 82 -8.73 -1.20 -2.35
N SER A 83 -8.24 -2.27 -2.98
CA SER A 83 -7.94 -2.31 -4.41
C SER A 83 -9.17 -1.99 -5.25
N GLU A 84 -10.29 -2.65 -4.97
CA GLU A 84 -11.56 -2.45 -5.68
C GLU A 84 -12.05 -1.00 -5.54
N CYS A 85 -12.13 -0.48 -4.32
CA CYS A 85 -12.54 0.90 -4.05
C CYS A 85 -11.60 1.93 -4.71
N CYS A 86 -10.28 1.67 -4.73
CA CYS A 86 -9.30 2.53 -5.41
C CYS A 86 -9.53 2.55 -6.92
N LEU A 87 -9.81 1.41 -7.55
CA LEU A 87 -10.11 1.33 -8.98
C LEU A 87 -11.39 2.07 -9.34
N GLU A 88 -12.42 1.99 -8.50
CA GLU A 88 -13.66 2.75 -8.68
C GLU A 88 -13.41 4.26 -8.53
N ALA A 89 -12.69 4.66 -7.50
CA ALA A 89 -12.35 6.06 -7.24
C ALA A 89 -11.44 6.64 -8.35
N ALA A 90 -10.55 5.85 -8.92
CA ALA A 90 -9.65 6.25 -10.01
C ALA A 90 -10.42 6.67 -11.28
N LYS A 91 -11.68 6.29 -11.44
CA LYS A 91 -12.55 6.74 -12.54
C LYS A 91 -13.11 8.15 -12.35
N LEU A 92 -12.84 8.78 -11.21
CA LEU A 92 -13.33 10.13 -10.90
C LEU A 92 -13.05 11.17 -11.99
N PRO A 93 -11.84 11.25 -12.61
CA PRO A 93 -11.55 12.19 -13.69
C PRO A 93 -12.45 12.01 -14.92
N MET A 94 -13.06 10.84 -15.10
CA MET A 94 -13.95 10.54 -16.22
C MET A 94 -15.38 11.05 -16.02
N ARG A 95 -15.72 11.54 -14.82
CA ARG A 95 -17.05 12.06 -14.52
C ARG A 95 -17.17 13.51 -14.97
N GLN A 96 -18.22 13.84 -15.72
CA GLN A 96 -18.43 15.14 -16.41
C GLN A 96 -18.43 16.38 -15.50
N ILE A 97 -18.53 16.24 -14.19
CA ILE A 97 -18.67 17.35 -13.22
C ILE A 97 -17.40 17.51 -12.38
N CYS A 98 -16.30 16.89 -12.76
CA CYS A 98 -15.09 16.86 -11.93
C CYS A 98 -13.93 17.60 -12.58
N SER A 99 -13.31 18.53 -11.82
CA SER A 99 -12.10 19.26 -12.21
C SER A 99 -10.81 18.51 -11.83
N VAL A 100 -10.86 17.17 -11.76
CA VAL A 100 -9.70 16.34 -11.41
C VAL A 100 -8.91 15.99 -12.66
N GLY A 101 -7.60 16.18 -12.61
CA GLY A 101 -6.69 15.76 -13.68
C GLY A 101 -6.64 14.24 -13.89
N PRO A 102 -6.18 13.77 -15.06
CA PRO A 102 -6.14 12.35 -15.36
C PRO A 102 -5.11 11.61 -14.49
N ILE A 103 -5.49 10.44 -13.97
CA ILE A 103 -4.55 9.47 -13.38
C ILE A 103 -3.88 8.76 -14.55
N LYS A 104 -2.55 8.92 -14.68
CA LYS A 104 -1.76 8.40 -15.81
C LYS A 104 -1.36 6.94 -15.62
N SER A 105 -1.20 6.50 -14.37
CA SER A 105 -0.79 5.14 -14.03
C SER A 105 -1.45 4.66 -12.74
N ILE A 106 -1.83 3.38 -12.74
CA ILE A 106 -2.27 2.67 -11.53
C ILE A 106 -1.32 1.49 -11.35
N LEU A 107 -0.68 1.42 -10.19
CA LEU A 107 0.28 0.40 -9.83
C LEU A 107 -0.24 -0.42 -8.66
N PHE A 108 -0.04 -1.73 -8.71
CA PHE A 108 -0.39 -2.65 -7.63
C PHE A 108 0.87 -3.05 -6.88
N MET A 109 0.94 -2.72 -5.58
CA MET A 109 2.13 -2.99 -4.78
C MET A 109 2.22 -4.45 -4.34
N GLU A 110 3.44 -4.95 -4.25
CA GLU A 110 3.76 -6.21 -3.60
C GLU A 110 3.76 -6.04 -2.08
N VAL A 111 3.00 -6.89 -1.37
CA VAL A 111 2.91 -6.86 0.09
C VAL A 111 3.41 -8.17 0.67
N PRO A 112 4.61 -8.20 1.28
CA PRO A 112 5.15 -9.40 1.95
C PRO A 112 4.21 -9.92 3.03
N SER A 113 4.05 -11.22 3.12
CA SER A 113 3.08 -11.94 3.98
C SER A 113 1.63 -11.86 3.51
N SER A 114 1.39 -11.38 2.31
CA SER A 114 0.03 -11.18 1.81
C SER A 114 -0.09 -11.51 0.31
N THR A 115 0.52 -10.75 -0.60
CA THR A 115 0.50 -11.07 -2.04
C THR A 115 1.23 -12.37 -2.38
N ASP A 116 2.29 -12.69 -1.65
CA ASP A 116 3.08 -13.91 -1.76
C ASP A 116 2.37 -15.17 -1.26
N TRP A 117 1.30 -15.02 -0.49
CA TRP A 117 0.49 -16.14 0.01
C TRP A 117 -0.66 -16.54 -0.92
N ASN A 118 -0.86 -15.81 -2.00
CA ASN A 118 -1.82 -16.19 -3.05
C ASN A 118 -1.19 -17.20 -4.02
N ILE A 119 -0.93 -18.41 -3.53
CA ILE A 119 -0.08 -19.40 -4.18
C ILE A 119 -0.76 -20.24 -5.23
N ASN A 120 -2.06 -20.35 -5.20
CA ASN A 120 -2.76 -21.27 -6.12
C ASN A 120 -4.25 -20.93 -6.25
N THR A 121 -4.55 -19.76 -6.77
CA THR A 121 -5.93 -19.34 -6.97
C THR A 121 -6.25 -19.13 -8.43
N SER A 122 -7.52 -19.34 -8.79
CA SER A 122 -8.06 -19.04 -10.11
C SER A 122 -8.07 -17.53 -10.42
N VAL A 123 -7.88 -16.69 -9.42
CA VAL A 123 -7.93 -15.22 -9.54
C VAL A 123 -6.60 -14.63 -10.04
N GLY A 124 -5.56 -15.45 -10.15
CA GLY A 124 -4.23 -15.00 -10.54
C GLY A 124 -3.36 -14.60 -9.34
N CYS A 125 -2.06 -14.80 -9.46
CA CYS A 125 -1.07 -14.39 -8.48
C CYS A 125 -0.47 -13.03 -8.85
N PHE A 126 0.21 -12.40 -7.90
CA PHE A 126 0.99 -11.20 -8.17
C PHE A 126 2.08 -11.49 -9.22
N ARG A 127 2.05 -10.77 -10.33
CA ARG A 127 3.02 -10.86 -11.42
C ARG A 127 3.45 -9.45 -11.80
N PRO A 128 4.56 -8.95 -11.25
CA PRO A 128 4.99 -7.59 -11.52
C PRO A 128 5.36 -7.39 -12.99
N ASN A 129 5.06 -6.21 -13.50
CA ASN A 129 5.42 -5.76 -14.84
C ASN A 129 5.99 -4.35 -14.86
N ALA A 130 6.05 -3.69 -13.70
CA ALA A 130 6.71 -2.42 -13.50
C ALA A 130 7.70 -2.54 -12.33
N PHE A 131 8.90 -1.99 -12.50
CA PHE A 131 9.97 -2.06 -11.51
C PHE A 131 10.51 -0.67 -11.29
N MET A 132 10.76 -0.34 -10.03
CA MET A 132 11.39 0.91 -9.63
C MET A 132 12.69 0.58 -8.93
N GLU A 133 13.82 0.97 -9.53
CA GLU A 133 15.12 0.87 -8.87
C GLU A 133 15.11 1.68 -7.58
N VAL A 134 15.65 1.09 -6.52
CA VAL A 134 15.80 1.71 -5.21
C VAL A 134 17.22 1.53 -4.72
N SER A 135 17.69 2.47 -3.90
CA SER A 135 19.01 2.41 -3.30
C SER A 135 19.03 1.62 -1.99
N GLN A 136 20.21 1.24 -1.53
CA GLN A 136 20.39 0.68 -0.18
C GLN A 136 19.85 1.63 0.90
N GLU A 137 19.97 2.94 0.71
CA GLU A 137 19.43 3.96 1.61
C GLU A 137 17.89 3.91 1.67
N ASP A 138 17.23 3.69 0.53
CA ASP A 138 15.77 3.55 0.48
C ASP A 138 15.31 2.28 1.20
N ILE A 139 16.05 1.18 1.05
CA ILE A 139 15.81 -0.05 1.82
C ILE A 139 15.95 0.23 3.33
N ARG A 140 16.97 0.96 3.75
CA ARG A 140 17.15 1.35 5.16
C ARG A 140 15.98 2.19 5.65
N LYS A 141 15.57 3.22 4.90
CA LYS A 141 14.41 4.06 5.23
C LYS A 141 13.11 3.24 5.34
N LYS A 142 12.92 2.26 4.47
CA LYS A 142 11.78 1.33 4.55
C LYS A 142 11.78 0.59 5.89
N PHE A 143 12.94 0.06 6.32
CA PHE A 143 13.05 -0.60 7.62
C PHE A 143 12.80 0.35 8.79
N ASP A 144 13.38 1.54 8.77
CA ASP A 144 13.20 2.54 9.80
C ASP A 144 11.71 2.91 9.93
N ALA A 145 11.03 3.14 8.80
CA ALA A 145 9.62 3.48 8.77
C ALA A 145 8.69 2.34 9.26
N ILE A 146 9.05 1.09 9.01
CA ILE A 146 8.26 -0.06 9.49
C ILE A 146 8.54 -0.32 10.98
N SER A 147 9.77 -0.08 11.43
CA SER A 147 10.20 -0.38 12.80
C SER A 147 9.58 0.52 13.86
N VAL A 148 8.96 1.65 13.47
CA VAL A 148 8.20 2.49 14.40
C VAL A 148 6.94 1.78 14.92
N TYR A 149 6.45 0.77 14.19
CA TYR A 149 5.31 -0.03 14.60
C TYR A 149 5.78 -1.24 15.39
N LYS A 150 5.34 -1.33 16.64
CA LYS A 150 5.71 -2.43 17.54
C LYS A 150 5.38 -3.79 16.91
N ASP A 151 6.31 -4.74 17.01
CA ASP A 151 6.16 -6.14 16.61
C ASP A 151 5.80 -6.38 15.11
N VAL A 152 5.99 -5.37 14.24
CA VAL A 152 5.76 -5.55 12.79
C VAL A 152 6.95 -6.24 12.13
N ILE A 153 8.18 -5.80 12.43
CA ILE A 153 9.39 -6.52 12.03
C ILE A 153 9.60 -7.70 12.97
N ARG A 154 9.82 -8.86 12.42
CA ARG A 154 10.01 -10.12 13.16
C ARG A 154 11.23 -10.86 12.66
N ASN A 155 11.77 -11.76 13.48
CA ASN A 155 12.90 -12.59 13.10
C ASN A 155 12.53 -13.60 12.01
N ALA A 156 13.51 -13.98 11.20
CA ALA A 156 13.37 -15.09 10.26
C ALA A 156 12.89 -16.37 10.98
N PRO A 157 12.03 -17.17 10.35
CA PRO A 157 11.64 -17.19 8.93
C PRO A 157 10.41 -16.32 8.58
N HIS A 158 10.03 -15.36 9.41
CA HIS A 158 8.82 -14.56 9.18
C HIS A 158 8.96 -13.73 7.87
N PRO A 159 7.92 -13.63 7.00
CA PRO A 159 7.97 -12.86 5.76
C PRO A 159 8.33 -11.38 5.93
N ARG A 160 8.06 -10.80 7.09
CA ARG A 160 8.45 -9.43 7.47
C ARG A 160 9.77 -9.36 8.24
N SER A 161 10.64 -10.34 8.09
CA SER A 161 12.02 -10.23 8.59
C SER A 161 12.86 -9.36 7.66
N SER A 162 13.89 -8.73 8.21
CA SER A 162 14.83 -7.93 7.40
C SER A 162 15.43 -8.74 6.25
N ASN A 163 15.80 -9.99 6.51
CA ASN A 163 16.38 -10.88 5.51
C ASN A 163 15.41 -11.12 4.33
N VAL A 164 14.14 -11.40 4.60
CA VAL A 164 13.15 -11.67 3.54
C VAL A 164 12.88 -10.39 2.75
N LEU A 165 12.63 -9.26 3.40
CA LEU A 165 12.36 -7.99 2.73
C LEU A 165 13.53 -7.55 1.85
N THR A 166 14.78 -7.67 2.33
CA THR A 166 15.97 -7.36 1.52
C THR A 166 16.12 -8.32 0.36
N SER A 167 15.89 -9.63 0.57
CA SER A 167 15.98 -10.64 -0.49
C SER A 167 14.93 -10.41 -1.59
N MET A 168 13.73 -9.96 -1.23
CA MET A 168 12.70 -9.58 -2.21
C MET A 168 13.19 -8.41 -3.07
N ALA A 169 13.72 -7.35 -2.46
CA ALA A 169 14.25 -6.20 -3.20
C ALA A 169 15.40 -6.60 -4.14
N ILE A 170 16.30 -7.50 -3.71
CA ILE A 170 17.37 -8.07 -4.55
C ILE A 170 16.78 -8.88 -5.71
N CYS A 171 15.80 -9.74 -5.42
CA CYS A 171 15.14 -10.55 -6.45
C CYS A 171 14.47 -9.65 -7.52
N ARG A 172 13.77 -8.59 -7.09
CA ARG A 172 13.15 -7.63 -8.00
C ARG A 172 14.18 -6.79 -8.74
N GLY A 173 15.29 -6.43 -8.09
CA GLY A 173 16.45 -5.80 -8.72
C GLY A 173 17.03 -6.64 -9.84
N SER A 174 17.24 -7.94 -9.61
CA SER A 174 17.76 -8.86 -10.63
C SER A 174 16.86 -8.97 -11.87
N GLN A 175 15.53 -8.83 -11.68
CA GLN A 175 14.56 -8.82 -12.79
C GLN A 175 14.58 -7.49 -13.57
N ALA A 176 14.97 -6.41 -12.92
CA ALA A 176 15.04 -5.05 -13.50
C ALA A 176 16.43 -4.67 -14.02
N GLY A 177 17.46 -5.47 -13.74
CA GLY A 177 18.86 -5.12 -14.06
C GLY A 177 19.45 -4.10 -13.09
N ALA A 178 18.97 -4.03 -11.85
CA ALA A 178 19.40 -3.16 -10.78
C ALA A 178 19.84 -3.96 -9.55
N GLU A 179 20.53 -3.33 -8.61
CA GLU A 179 20.92 -3.98 -7.35
C GLU A 179 19.71 -4.28 -6.47
N TYR A 180 18.81 -3.31 -6.34
CA TYR A 180 17.54 -3.44 -5.64
C TYR A 180 16.41 -2.81 -6.44
N ALA A 181 15.20 -3.35 -6.35
CA ALA A 181 14.00 -2.74 -6.88
C ALA A 181 12.77 -3.05 -6.03
N GLU A 182 11.78 -2.17 -6.11
CA GLU A 182 10.39 -2.46 -5.76
C GLU A 182 9.64 -2.84 -7.03
N ALA A 183 8.63 -3.69 -6.90
CA ALA A 183 7.89 -4.22 -8.04
C ALA A 183 6.38 -3.97 -7.91
N PHE A 184 5.76 -3.75 -9.07
CA PHE A 184 4.34 -3.41 -9.21
C PHE A 184 3.71 -4.18 -10.37
#